data_6dfd1a72b36f8261c34d469bfdb9aced
#
_entry.id   6dfd1a72b36f8261c34d469bfdb9aced
#
_cell.length_a   1.000
_cell.length_b   1.000
_cell.length_c   1.000
_cell.angle_alpha   90.00
_cell.angle_beta   90.00
_cell.angle_gamma   90.00
#
_symmetry.space_group_name_H-M   'P 1'
#
loop_
_entity.id
_entity.type
_entity.pdbx_description
1 polymer ?
#
loop_
_entity_poly.entity_id
_entity_poly.type
_entity_poly.pdbx_seq_one_letter_code
_entity_poly.pdbx_strand_id
1 'polypeptide(L)'
;QVRAPFDGVVETLPIEKGDFVGIGDPVASIIDLHKLVIEADVSERHIQHVQLEQAARIRFIDGTQTQGKVRYISRLSSPATNTFAIEVEVDNPQQAIPAGVSAEVELSLMSQAAIKITPAMLALDEEGNLGVKTLQGEHVKFVPIQLVKAEQDGVWLTGLGEQVDIITRGQGFVRDGDKVLATQLSATH
;
A
#
# COMPACT_ATOMS: atom_id res chain seq x y z
N GLN A 1 0.49 -34.14 36.30
CA GLN A 1 1.41 -33.12 35.81
C GLN A 1 0.79 -32.38 34.64
N VAL A 2 0.58 -31.09 34.76
CA VAL A 2 0.11 -30.21 33.66
C VAL A 2 1.33 -29.84 32.80
N ARG A 3 1.20 -29.92 31.49
CA ARG A 3 2.24 -29.54 30.51
C ARG A 3 1.66 -28.57 29.49
N ALA A 4 2.50 -27.68 28.98
CA ALA A 4 2.15 -26.83 27.85
C ALA A 4 1.78 -27.68 26.61
N PRO A 5 0.72 -27.36 25.90
CA PRO A 5 0.31 -28.08 24.69
C PRO A 5 1.15 -27.71 23.45
N PHE A 6 1.92 -26.62 23.51
CA PHE A 6 2.78 -26.10 22.45
C PHE A 6 3.98 -25.36 23.06
N ASP A 7 4.99 -25.08 22.25
CA ASP A 7 6.15 -24.27 22.62
C ASP A 7 5.73 -22.78 22.63
N GLY A 8 5.94 -22.09 23.75
CA GLY A 8 5.52 -20.69 23.90
C GLY A 8 6.11 -20.05 25.14
N VAL A 9 5.80 -18.79 25.33
CA VAL A 9 6.21 -17.99 26.49
C VAL A 9 5.10 -17.99 27.53
N VAL A 10 5.47 -18.27 28.79
CA VAL A 10 4.50 -18.15 29.90
C VAL A 10 4.26 -16.68 30.18
N GLU A 11 3.05 -16.22 29.93
CA GLU A 11 2.63 -14.84 30.15
C GLU A 11 2.21 -14.60 31.60
N THR A 12 1.40 -15.50 32.14
CA THR A 12 0.96 -15.42 33.52
C THR A 12 0.97 -16.79 34.20
N LEU A 13 1.28 -16.81 35.49
CA LEU A 13 1.21 -17.97 36.33
C LEU A 13 0.45 -17.58 37.61
N PRO A 14 -0.89 -17.61 37.62
CA PRO A 14 -1.70 -17.11 38.72
C PRO A 14 -1.70 -17.99 39.97
N ILE A 15 -0.96 -19.10 39.96
CA ILE A 15 -0.89 -20.06 41.04
C ILE A 15 0.51 -20.20 41.59
N GLU A 16 0.60 -20.47 42.90
CA GLU A 16 1.86 -20.73 43.61
C GLU A 16 1.92 -22.18 44.14
N LYS A 17 3.10 -22.60 44.50
CA LYS A 17 3.31 -23.93 45.09
C LYS A 17 2.61 -24.04 46.45
N GLY A 18 1.59 -24.91 46.47
CA GLY A 18 0.78 -25.13 47.67
C GLY A 18 -0.64 -24.65 47.53
N ASP A 19 -0.96 -23.94 46.45
CA ASP A 19 -2.32 -23.51 46.19
C ASP A 19 -3.22 -24.70 45.85
N PHE A 20 -4.47 -24.58 46.24
CA PHE A 20 -5.53 -25.52 45.86
C PHE A 20 -6.11 -25.06 44.51
N VAL A 21 -6.11 -25.97 43.54
CA VAL A 21 -6.71 -25.71 42.21
C VAL A 21 -7.88 -26.66 41.95
N GLY A 22 -9.00 -26.09 41.59
CA GLY A 22 -10.20 -26.82 41.18
C GLY A 22 -10.18 -27.18 39.69
N ILE A 23 -11.18 -27.99 39.31
CA ILE A 23 -11.39 -28.30 37.89
C ILE A 23 -11.90 -27.05 37.18
N GLY A 24 -11.15 -26.58 36.16
CA GLY A 24 -11.48 -25.40 35.38
C GLY A 24 -10.75 -24.13 35.80
N ASP A 25 -9.97 -24.17 36.91
CA ASP A 25 -9.16 -23.01 37.30
C ASP A 25 -7.99 -22.80 36.32
N PRO A 26 -7.70 -21.56 35.94
CA PRO A 26 -6.55 -21.25 35.09
C PRO A 26 -5.26 -21.45 35.87
N VAL A 27 -4.33 -22.23 35.34
CA VAL A 27 -3.04 -22.51 35.97
C VAL A 27 -1.88 -21.75 35.34
N ALA A 28 -1.95 -21.43 34.04
CA ALA A 28 -0.98 -20.64 33.30
C ALA A 28 -1.62 -20.10 32.02
N SER A 29 -1.15 -18.92 31.58
CA SER A 29 -1.37 -18.41 30.23
C SER A 29 -0.09 -18.52 29.44
N ILE A 30 -0.16 -19.15 28.27
CA ILE A 30 0.97 -19.36 27.38
C ILE A 30 0.64 -18.76 26.03
N ILE A 31 1.56 -17.98 25.49
CA ILE A 31 1.41 -17.36 24.16
C ILE A 31 2.48 -17.88 23.21
N ASP A 32 2.11 -18.09 21.96
CA ASP A 32 3.04 -18.36 20.86
C ASP A 32 3.37 -17.04 20.18
N LEU A 33 4.66 -16.66 20.20
CA LEU A 33 5.18 -15.44 19.59
C LEU A 33 5.95 -15.68 18.29
N HIS A 34 6.03 -16.92 17.79
CA HIS A 34 6.75 -17.22 16.54
C HIS A 34 6.13 -16.57 15.31
N LYS A 35 4.82 -16.36 15.37
CA LYS A 35 4.06 -15.62 14.38
C LYS A 35 3.17 -14.61 15.05
N LEU A 36 3.17 -13.41 14.51
CA LEU A 36 2.30 -12.33 14.96
C LEU A 36 1.21 -12.09 13.92
N VAL A 37 0.07 -11.67 14.40
CA VAL A 37 -1.05 -11.24 13.56
C VAL A 37 -1.32 -9.77 13.84
N ILE A 38 -1.22 -8.97 12.80
CA ILE A 38 -1.51 -7.55 12.85
C ILE A 38 -2.89 -7.32 12.24
N GLU A 39 -3.79 -6.80 13.02
CA GLU A 39 -5.11 -6.36 12.53
C GLU A 39 -5.01 -4.94 12.02
N ALA A 40 -5.56 -4.68 10.83
CA ALA A 40 -5.61 -3.37 10.23
C ALA A 40 -6.93 -3.18 9.51
N ASP A 41 -7.33 -1.92 9.35
CA ASP A 41 -8.56 -1.54 8.68
C ASP A 41 -8.29 -0.94 7.30
N VAL A 42 -8.97 -1.45 6.30
CA VAL A 42 -8.89 -0.96 4.91
C VAL A 42 -10.24 -0.35 4.52
N SER A 43 -10.23 0.86 3.97
CA SER A 43 -11.46 1.52 3.53
C SER A 43 -12.15 0.74 2.41
N GLU A 44 -13.48 0.85 2.31
CA GLU A 44 -14.30 0.19 1.28
C GLU A 44 -13.85 0.54 -0.15
N ARG A 45 -13.26 1.72 -0.36
CA ARG A 45 -12.76 2.16 -1.68
C ARG A 45 -11.57 1.34 -2.16
N HIS A 46 -10.80 0.78 -1.23
CA HIS A 46 -9.54 0.11 -1.54
C HIS A 46 -9.59 -1.41 -1.34
N ILE A 47 -10.56 -1.93 -0.58
CA ILE A 47 -10.62 -3.36 -0.23
C ILE A 47 -10.66 -4.28 -1.46
N GLN A 48 -11.30 -3.84 -2.55
CA GLN A 48 -11.37 -4.61 -3.80
C GLN A 48 -9.99 -4.87 -4.44
N HIS A 49 -8.97 -4.11 -4.05
CA HIS A 49 -7.60 -4.23 -4.55
C HIS A 49 -6.67 -5.00 -3.61
N VAL A 50 -7.16 -5.40 -2.44
CA VAL A 50 -6.41 -6.22 -1.48
C VAL A 50 -6.63 -7.69 -1.78
N GLN A 51 -5.55 -8.46 -1.77
CA GLN A 51 -5.60 -9.89 -2.07
C GLN A 51 -4.98 -10.71 -0.93
N LEU A 52 -5.44 -11.95 -0.77
CA LEU A 52 -4.79 -12.91 0.12
C LEU A 52 -3.36 -13.18 -0.39
N GLU A 53 -2.43 -13.46 0.53
CA GLU A 53 -1.00 -13.66 0.29
C GLU A 53 -0.28 -12.41 -0.26
N GLN A 54 -0.96 -11.27 -0.37
CA GLN A 54 -0.34 -10.02 -0.77
C GLN A 54 0.71 -9.60 0.27
N ALA A 55 1.89 -9.21 -0.21
CA ALA A 55 2.96 -8.68 0.64
C ALA A 55 2.56 -7.34 1.25
N ALA A 56 2.81 -7.21 2.53
CA ALA A 56 2.62 -5.99 3.31
C ALA A 56 3.95 -5.57 3.95
N ARG A 57 4.24 -4.27 3.93
CA ARG A 57 5.32 -3.70 4.74
C ARG A 57 4.74 -3.23 6.06
N ILE A 58 5.38 -3.61 7.14
CA ILE A 58 4.97 -3.27 8.50
C ILE A 58 6.04 -2.39 9.13
N ARG A 59 5.60 -1.30 9.73
CA ARG A 59 6.45 -0.41 10.51
C ARG A 59 5.89 -0.30 11.93
N PHE A 60 6.65 -0.76 12.89
CA PHE A 60 6.31 -0.66 14.30
C PHE A 60 6.59 0.75 14.86
N ILE A 61 5.99 1.07 16.01
CA ILE A 61 6.12 2.39 16.64
C ILE A 61 7.57 2.74 17.04
N ASP A 62 8.41 1.73 17.27
CA ASP A 62 9.85 1.90 17.55
C ASP A 62 10.71 2.16 16.31
N GLY A 63 10.08 2.20 15.11
CA GLY A 63 10.74 2.39 13.82
C GLY A 63 11.23 1.10 13.16
N THR A 64 11.15 -0.05 13.84
CA THR A 64 11.48 -1.36 13.26
C THR A 64 10.56 -1.66 12.07
N GLN A 65 11.12 -2.16 10.98
CA GLN A 65 10.38 -2.55 9.78
C GLN A 65 10.51 -4.03 9.50
N THR A 66 9.43 -4.64 9.10
CA THR A 66 9.39 -6.03 8.66
C THR A 66 8.40 -6.22 7.50
N GLN A 67 8.34 -7.43 6.98
CA GLN A 67 7.38 -7.80 5.94
C GLN A 67 6.44 -8.86 6.49
N GLY A 68 5.20 -8.80 6.02
CA GLY A 68 4.19 -9.79 6.31
C GLY A 68 3.36 -10.09 5.07
N LYS A 69 2.35 -10.94 5.23
CA LYS A 69 1.41 -11.29 4.19
C LYS A 69 -0.02 -11.19 4.70
N VAL A 70 -0.91 -10.71 3.84
CA VAL A 70 -2.35 -10.71 4.15
C VAL A 70 -2.84 -12.15 4.22
N ARG A 71 -3.27 -12.57 5.40
CA ARG A 71 -3.78 -13.93 5.64
C ARG A 71 -5.31 -14.02 5.66
N TYR A 72 -5.96 -12.90 6.00
CA TYR A 72 -7.41 -12.83 6.10
C TYR A 72 -7.93 -11.46 5.65
N ILE A 73 -9.09 -11.47 4.99
CA ILE A 73 -9.82 -10.29 4.57
C ILE A 73 -11.27 -10.48 5.00
N SER A 74 -11.78 -9.61 5.86
CA SER A 74 -13.18 -9.65 6.28
C SER A 74 -14.10 -9.41 5.08
N ARG A 75 -15.20 -10.13 5.05
CA ARG A 75 -16.28 -9.92 4.07
C ARG A 75 -17.39 -9.01 4.59
N LEU A 76 -17.29 -8.59 5.84
CA LEU A 76 -18.25 -7.69 6.47
C LEU A 76 -17.55 -6.39 6.82
N SER A 77 -18.13 -5.28 6.38
CA SER A 77 -17.64 -3.95 6.76
C SER A 77 -18.10 -3.57 8.16
N SER A 78 -17.29 -2.78 8.83
CA SER A 78 -17.66 -2.07 10.05
C SER A 78 -18.53 -0.85 9.68
N PRO A 79 -19.81 -0.81 10.08
CA PRO A 79 -20.68 0.33 9.75
C PRO A 79 -20.23 1.64 10.40
N ALA A 80 -19.48 1.56 11.50
CA ALA A 80 -19.02 2.74 12.24
C ALA A 80 -17.88 3.48 11.49
N THR A 81 -17.03 2.74 10.76
CA THR A 81 -15.82 3.28 10.12
C THR A 81 -15.85 3.17 8.60
N ASN A 82 -16.79 2.42 8.02
CA ASN A 82 -16.82 2.04 6.60
C ASN A 82 -15.51 1.38 6.16
N THR A 83 -14.98 0.51 7.01
CA THR A 83 -13.74 -0.24 6.76
C THR A 83 -13.98 -1.74 6.82
N PHE A 84 -13.07 -2.48 6.20
CA PHE A 84 -12.99 -3.92 6.29
C PHE A 84 -11.73 -4.30 7.06
N ALA A 85 -11.87 -5.16 8.05
CA ALA A 85 -10.73 -5.68 8.78
C ALA A 85 -9.92 -6.64 7.90
N ILE A 86 -8.61 -6.52 7.96
CA ILE A 86 -7.65 -7.46 7.39
C ILE A 86 -6.71 -7.94 8.47
N GLU A 87 -6.16 -9.12 8.29
CA GLU A 87 -5.10 -9.64 9.15
C GLU A 87 -3.84 -9.89 8.32
N VAL A 88 -2.73 -9.41 8.83
CA VAL A 88 -1.41 -9.59 8.24
C VAL A 88 -0.58 -10.48 9.16
N GLU A 89 -0.14 -11.62 8.65
CA GLU A 89 0.77 -12.52 9.35
C GLU A 89 2.21 -12.08 9.16
N VAL A 90 2.96 -12.05 10.26
CA VAL A 90 4.37 -11.68 10.32
C VAL A 90 5.14 -12.77 11.03
N ASP A 91 6.21 -13.25 10.41
CA ASP A 91 7.13 -14.20 11.05
C ASP A 91 7.99 -13.49 12.10
N ASN A 92 8.07 -14.07 13.29
CA ASN A 92 8.83 -13.57 14.43
C ASN A 92 9.65 -14.70 15.07
N PRO A 93 10.57 -15.35 14.30
CA PRO A 93 11.24 -16.57 14.74
C PRO A 93 12.14 -16.36 15.96
N GLN A 94 12.62 -15.15 16.16
CA GLN A 94 13.44 -14.80 17.33
C GLN A 94 12.62 -14.31 18.51
N GLN A 95 11.27 -14.21 18.34
CA GLN A 95 10.34 -13.69 19.36
C GLN A 95 10.73 -12.29 19.88
N ALA A 96 11.43 -11.52 19.04
CA ALA A 96 11.93 -10.19 19.40
C ALA A 96 10.83 -9.12 19.42
N ILE A 97 9.74 -9.35 18.70
CA ILE A 97 8.60 -8.44 18.62
C ILE A 97 7.55 -8.93 19.61
N PRO A 98 7.21 -8.15 20.65
CA PRO A 98 6.17 -8.53 21.60
C PRO A 98 4.77 -8.40 20.97
N ALA A 99 3.81 -9.17 21.48
CA ALA A 99 2.41 -9.01 21.11
C ALA A 99 1.81 -7.70 21.66
N GLY A 100 0.80 -7.16 21.00
CA GLY A 100 0.07 -5.96 21.45
C GLY A 100 0.73 -4.63 21.10
N VAL A 101 1.84 -4.63 20.34
CA VAL A 101 2.48 -3.40 19.86
C VAL A 101 1.70 -2.82 18.67
N SER A 102 1.65 -1.48 18.61
CA SER A 102 1.05 -0.78 17.48
C SER A 102 1.98 -0.79 16.26
N ALA A 103 1.39 -0.99 15.09
CA ALA A 103 2.10 -0.99 13.84
C ALA A 103 1.30 -0.29 12.74
N GLU A 104 2.01 0.23 11.75
CA GLU A 104 1.46 0.73 10.50
C GLU A 104 1.65 -0.33 9.41
N VAL A 105 0.59 -0.60 8.67
CA VAL A 105 0.59 -1.57 7.56
C VAL A 105 0.50 -0.83 6.24
N GLU A 106 1.51 -1.00 5.39
CA GLU A 106 1.56 -0.48 4.03
C GLU A 106 1.27 -1.60 3.02
N LEU A 107 0.20 -1.45 2.25
CA LEU A 107 -0.15 -2.35 1.15
C LEU A 107 0.02 -1.62 -0.18
N SER A 108 0.76 -2.22 -1.10
CA SER A 108 0.83 -1.73 -2.48
C SER A 108 -0.40 -2.21 -3.24
N LEU A 109 -1.42 -1.38 -3.36
CA LEU A 109 -2.72 -1.79 -3.88
C LEU A 109 -2.73 -2.02 -5.39
N MET A 110 -1.88 -1.34 -6.14
CA MET A 110 -1.70 -1.56 -7.59
C MET A 110 -0.35 -1.00 -8.02
N SER A 111 0.37 -1.77 -8.84
CA SER A 111 1.46 -1.22 -9.64
C SER A 111 0.87 -0.80 -10.98
N GLN A 112 0.57 0.47 -11.15
CA GLN A 112 0.24 1.03 -12.45
C GLN A 112 1.49 1.68 -13.04
N ALA A 113 1.73 1.45 -14.33
CA ALA A 113 2.76 2.19 -15.04
C ALA A 113 2.42 3.68 -14.98
N ALA A 114 3.21 4.42 -14.23
CA ALA A 114 3.07 5.86 -14.09
C ALA A 114 4.34 6.54 -14.59
N ILE A 115 4.17 7.66 -15.27
CA ILE A 115 5.27 8.47 -15.78
C ILE A 115 5.37 9.72 -14.92
N LYS A 116 6.58 10.05 -14.48
CA LYS A 116 6.84 11.31 -13.78
C LYS A 116 7.17 12.39 -14.78
N ILE A 117 6.41 13.48 -14.75
CA ILE A 117 6.66 14.66 -15.57
C ILE A 117 6.71 15.93 -14.72
N THR A 118 7.25 17.00 -15.29
CA THR A 118 7.17 18.33 -14.64
C THR A 118 5.77 18.92 -14.81
N PRO A 119 5.24 19.67 -13.84
CA PRO A 119 3.94 20.33 -13.96
C PRO A 119 3.81 21.24 -15.19
N ALA A 120 4.92 21.76 -15.69
CA ALA A 120 4.95 22.60 -16.89
C ALA A 120 4.51 21.87 -18.18
N MET A 121 4.53 20.53 -18.19
CA MET A 121 4.08 19.73 -19.34
C MET A 121 2.57 19.46 -19.34
N LEU A 122 1.88 19.80 -18.25
CA LEU A 122 0.44 19.64 -18.15
C LEU A 122 -0.27 20.67 -19.06
N ALA A 123 -1.35 20.25 -19.65
CA ALA A 123 -2.22 21.07 -20.49
C ALA A 123 -3.69 20.80 -20.12
N LEU A 124 -4.54 21.77 -20.46
CA LEU A 124 -5.99 21.59 -20.39
C LEU A 124 -6.54 21.56 -21.82
N ASP A 125 -7.55 20.75 -22.06
CA ASP A 125 -8.33 20.83 -23.29
C ASP A 125 -9.35 21.99 -23.23
N GLU A 126 -10.15 22.12 -24.28
CA GLU A 126 -11.19 23.16 -24.36
C GLU A 126 -12.32 22.97 -23.35
N GLU A 127 -12.49 21.77 -22.83
CA GLU A 127 -13.50 21.40 -21.83
C GLU A 127 -12.97 21.52 -20.39
N GLY A 128 -11.66 21.81 -20.23
CA GLY A 128 -10.99 21.95 -18.93
C GLY A 128 -10.48 20.65 -18.34
N ASN A 129 -10.41 19.56 -19.10
CA ASN A 129 -9.85 18.30 -18.65
C ASN A 129 -8.32 18.39 -18.65
N LEU A 130 -7.72 17.78 -17.61
CA LEU A 130 -6.27 17.74 -17.47
C LEU A 130 -5.67 16.65 -18.37
N GLY A 131 -4.63 17.00 -19.09
CA GLY A 131 -3.93 16.09 -19.99
C GLY A 131 -2.51 16.53 -20.31
N VAL A 132 -1.93 15.86 -21.30
CA VAL A 132 -0.66 16.23 -21.90
C VAL A 132 -0.80 16.26 -23.42
N LYS A 133 -0.01 17.10 -24.07
CA LYS A 133 0.11 17.10 -25.52
C LYS A 133 1.23 16.17 -25.95
N THR A 134 0.87 15.22 -26.78
CA THR A 134 1.77 14.19 -27.30
C THR A 134 1.95 14.38 -28.79
N LEU A 135 2.97 13.73 -29.35
CA LEU A 135 3.18 13.70 -30.78
C LEU A 135 2.77 12.33 -31.33
N GLN A 136 1.86 12.31 -32.28
CA GLN A 136 1.50 11.11 -33.01
C GLN A 136 1.87 11.31 -34.51
N GLY A 137 3.04 10.80 -34.91
CA GLY A 137 3.64 11.14 -36.20
C GLY A 137 4.05 12.63 -36.21
N GLU A 138 3.47 13.43 -37.13
CA GLU A 138 3.70 14.88 -37.20
C GLU A 138 2.55 15.71 -36.62
N HIS A 139 1.59 15.07 -35.93
CA HIS A 139 0.40 15.75 -35.41
C HIS A 139 0.38 15.75 -33.90
N VAL A 140 -0.05 16.86 -33.34
CA VAL A 140 -0.29 17.00 -31.90
C VAL A 140 -1.54 16.24 -31.53
N LYS A 141 -1.48 15.46 -30.44
CA LYS A 141 -2.63 14.80 -29.86
C LYS A 141 -2.71 15.10 -28.38
N PHE A 142 -3.86 15.61 -27.96
CA PHE A 142 -4.16 15.73 -26.52
C PHE A 142 -4.54 14.35 -25.96
N VAL A 143 -3.86 13.96 -24.86
CA VAL A 143 -4.15 12.71 -24.16
C VAL A 143 -4.56 13.05 -22.74
N PRO A 144 -5.81 12.74 -22.35
CA PRO A 144 -6.25 12.92 -20.98
C PRO A 144 -5.47 12.00 -20.05
N ILE A 145 -5.14 12.50 -18.87
CA ILE A 145 -4.34 11.78 -17.88
C ILE A 145 -5.07 11.72 -16.52
N GLN A 146 -4.64 10.78 -15.70
CA GLN A 146 -5.03 10.72 -14.31
C GLN A 146 -3.81 11.01 -13.43
N LEU A 147 -3.95 12.00 -12.54
CA LEU A 147 -2.92 12.32 -11.56
C LEU A 147 -2.93 11.26 -10.46
N VAL A 148 -1.80 10.58 -10.27
CA VAL A 148 -1.63 9.57 -9.22
C VAL A 148 -1.06 10.19 -7.95
N LYS A 149 0.00 11.02 -8.11
CA LYS A 149 0.71 11.63 -6.99
C LYS A 149 1.37 12.94 -7.43
N ALA A 150 1.34 13.94 -6.57
CA ALA A 150 2.13 15.15 -6.73
C ALA A 150 3.29 15.15 -5.73
N GLU A 151 4.50 15.46 -6.21
CA GLU A 151 5.73 15.62 -5.43
C GLU A 151 6.31 17.01 -5.65
N GLN A 152 7.31 17.41 -4.85
CA GLN A 152 7.92 18.74 -4.99
C GLN A 152 8.60 18.96 -6.34
N ASP A 153 9.11 17.89 -6.95
CA ASP A 153 9.91 17.90 -8.17
C ASP A 153 9.16 17.36 -9.40
N GLY A 154 7.86 17.01 -9.27
CA GLY A 154 7.09 16.51 -10.39
C GLY A 154 5.74 15.91 -10.02
N VAL A 155 5.04 15.48 -11.03
CA VAL A 155 3.75 14.81 -10.92
C VAL A 155 3.80 13.45 -11.58
N TRP A 156 3.24 12.44 -10.91
CA TRP A 156 3.09 11.10 -11.44
C TRP A 156 1.71 10.94 -12.06
N LEU A 157 1.66 10.49 -13.31
CA LEU A 157 0.41 10.31 -14.04
C LEU A 157 0.34 8.95 -14.73
N THR A 158 -0.89 8.53 -14.94
CA THR A 158 -1.24 7.34 -15.74
C THR A 158 -2.13 7.75 -16.92
N GLY A 159 -2.34 6.81 -17.84
CA GLY A 159 -3.17 7.03 -19.04
C GLY A 159 -2.39 7.22 -20.33
N LEU A 160 -1.05 7.26 -20.28
CA LEU A 160 -0.21 7.54 -21.45
C LEU A 160 0.28 6.29 -22.19
N GLY A 161 -0.01 5.07 -21.70
CA GLY A 161 0.52 3.83 -22.28
C GLY A 161 2.00 3.60 -21.93
N GLU A 162 2.63 2.63 -22.61
CA GLU A 162 4.02 2.22 -22.32
C GLU A 162 5.08 3.13 -22.97
N GLN A 163 4.76 3.73 -24.11
CA GLN A 163 5.65 4.66 -24.83
C GLN A 163 4.84 5.81 -25.41
N VAL A 164 5.28 7.02 -25.15
CA VAL A 164 4.64 8.23 -25.66
C VAL A 164 5.63 9.37 -25.77
N ASP A 165 5.59 10.09 -26.89
CA ASP A 165 6.38 11.30 -27.11
C ASP A 165 5.58 12.51 -26.58
N ILE A 166 6.01 13.06 -25.44
CA ILE A 166 5.36 14.22 -24.82
C ILE A 166 6.01 15.49 -25.32
N ILE A 167 5.20 16.47 -25.71
CA ILE A 167 5.68 17.81 -26.09
C ILE A 167 6.07 18.56 -24.82
N THR A 168 7.39 18.73 -24.61
CA THR A 168 7.94 19.34 -23.40
C THR A 168 8.13 20.85 -23.51
N ARG A 169 8.19 21.37 -24.74
CA ARG A 169 8.31 22.81 -25.02
C ARG A 169 7.39 23.20 -26.15
N GLY A 170 6.75 24.38 -26.02
CA GLY A 170 5.84 24.89 -27.03
C GLY A 170 4.41 24.35 -26.93
N GLN A 171 4.09 23.51 -25.96
CA GLN A 171 2.76 22.94 -25.74
C GLN A 171 1.62 23.99 -25.60
N GLY A 172 1.94 25.19 -25.14
CA GLY A 172 0.96 26.28 -25.04
C GLY A 172 0.59 26.92 -26.39
N PHE A 173 1.37 26.70 -27.45
CA PHE A 173 1.22 27.33 -28.76
C PHE A 173 0.59 26.42 -29.82
N VAL A 174 0.37 25.16 -29.51
CA VAL A 174 -0.19 24.15 -30.43
C VAL A 174 -1.51 23.62 -29.90
N ARG A 175 -2.42 23.23 -30.82
CA ARG A 175 -3.71 22.65 -30.52
C ARG A 175 -3.75 21.18 -30.92
N ASP A 176 -4.75 20.45 -30.44
CA ASP A 176 -5.03 19.10 -30.87
C ASP A 176 -5.23 19.06 -32.38
N GLY A 177 -4.57 18.12 -33.07
CA GLY A 177 -4.61 18.00 -34.53
C GLY A 177 -3.59 18.86 -35.30
N ASP A 178 -2.95 19.83 -34.69
CA ASP A 178 -1.97 20.68 -35.39
C ASP A 178 -0.80 19.86 -35.93
N LYS A 179 -0.39 20.18 -37.15
CA LYS A 179 0.83 19.62 -37.74
C LYS A 179 2.04 20.40 -37.28
N VAL A 180 3.03 19.71 -36.71
CA VAL A 180 4.23 20.30 -36.12
C VAL A 180 5.49 19.58 -36.58
N LEU A 181 6.60 20.32 -36.62
CA LEU A 181 7.93 19.75 -36.73
C LEU A 181 8.52 19.67 -35.34
N ALA A 182 8.68 18.46 -34.84
CA ALA A 182 9.25 18.21 -33.51
C ALA A 182 10.71 17.79 -33.61
N THR A 183 11.51 18.28 -32.65
CA THR A 183 12.87 17.81 -32.43
C THR A 183 12.90 16.98 -31.16
N GLN A 184 13.39 15.75 -31.26
CA GLN A 184 13.50 14.86 -30.11
C GLN A 184 14.60 15.37 -29.17
N LEU A 185 14.21 15.60 -27.91
CA LEU A 185 15.17 15.86 -26.84
C LEU A 185 15.52 14.51 -26.20
N SER A 186 16.79 14.11 -26.24
CA SER A 186 17.24 12.94 -25.49
C SER A 186 16.98 13.17 -24.00
N ALA A 187 16.25 12.28 -23.36
CA ALA A 187 16.10 12.31 -21.91
C ALA A 187 17.47 12.08 -21.27
N THR A 188 18.01 13.10 -20.65
CA THR A 188 19.19 12.95 -19.78
C THR A 188 18.66 12.39 -18.45
N HIS A 189 19.14 11.21 -18.10
CA HIS A 189 18.85 10.51 -16.84
C HIS A 189 19.45 11.27 -15.66
#